data_507766cb126924466c7d30fa603c1d53
#
_entry.id   507766cb126924466c7d30fa603c1d53
#
_cell.length_a   1.000
_cell.length_b   1.000
_cell.length_c   1.000
_cell.angle_alpha   90.00
_cell.angle_beta   90.00
_cell.angle_gamma   90.00
#
_symmetry.space_group_name_H-M   'P 1'
#
loop_
_entity.id
_entity.type
_entity.pdbx_description
1 polymer ?
#
loop_
_entity_poly.entity_id
_entity_poly.type
_entity_poly.pdbx_seq_one_letter_code
_entity_poly.pdbx_strand_id
1 'polypeptide(L)'
;MDHGIKAAELFLSGYNCAQAVAAAFSEELGLTESQVVKMVSAFGGGMGRLREVCGAVSGMLFVLSSLYGYDTPGDDESKKVLYGQVQELAAAFREANGTIICRELLDHPSTDPNPSPRTAEFYAVRPCARFVLTAGELMDRFLEEHPR
;
A
#
# COMPACT_ATOMS: atom_id res chain seq x y z
N MET A 1 -7.36 11.16 11.80
CA MET A 1 -6.94 11.71 10.49
C MET A 1 -7.28 10.72 9.40
N ASP A 2 -7.74 11.20 8.26
CA ASP A 2 -8.05 10.33 7.13
C ASP A 2 -6.78 10.08 6.30
N HIS A 3 -6.14 8.96 6.55
CA HIS A 3 -4.91 8.59 5.85
C HIS A 3 -5.19 8.14 4.42
N GLY A 4 -6.41 7.71 4.11
CA GLY A 4 -6.80 7.38 2.76
C GLY A 4 -6.77 8.61 1.85
N ILE A 5 -7.34 9.72 2.31
CA ILE A 5 -7.32 10.98 1.56
C ILE A 5 -5.87 11.46 1.39
N LYS A 6 -5.07 11.39 2.45
CA LYS A 6 -3.66 11.79 2.39
C LYS A 6 -2.89 10.92 1.39
N ALA A 7 -3.14 9.61 1.38
CA ALA A 7 -2.51 8.71 0.42
C ALA A 7 -2.88 9.06 -1.02
N ALA A 8 -4.16 9.34 -1.28
CA ALA A 8 -4.61 9.74 -2.61
C ALA A 8 -3.92 11.04 -3.06
N GLU A 9 -3.80 12.02 -2.17
CA GLU A 9 -3.11 13.28 -2.46
C GLU A 9 -1.65 13.04 -2.82
N LEU A 10 -0.96 12.18 -2.06
CA LEU A 10 0.43 11.83 -2.33
C LEU A 10 0.60 11.12 -3.67
N PHE A 11 -0.32 10.21 -3.99
CA PHE A 11 -0.32 9.55 -5.31
C PHE A 11 -0.45 10.58 -6.44
N LEU A 12 -1.38 11.52 -6.30
CA LEU A 12 -1.59 12.56 -7.31
C LEU A 12 -0.41 13.53 -7.40
N SER A 13 0.42 13.62 -6.37
CA SER A 13 1.63 14.45 -6.40
C SER A 13 2.83 13.77 -7.05
N GLY A 14 2.69 12.50 -7.48
CA GLY A 14 3.71 11.81 -8.27
C GLY A 14 4.33 10.56 -7.64
N TYR A 15 4.01 10.25 -6.38
CA TYR A 15 4.52 9.02 -5.75
C TYR A 15 3.82 7.79 -6.33
N ASN A 16 4.50 6.64 -6.27
CA ASN A 16 3.86 5.38 -6.66
C ASN A 16 2.88 4.92 -5.57
N CYS A 17 2.09 3.88 -5.87
CA CYS A 17 1.05 3.40 -4.98
C CYS A 17 1.57 3.01 -3.60
N ALA A 18 2.70 2.30 -3.54
CA ALA A 18 3.27 1.86 -2.27
C ALA A 18 3.79 3.04 -1.45
N GLN A 19 4.47 3.98 -2.11
CA GLN A 19 4.98 5.19 -1.47
C GLN A 19 3.83 6.04 -0.91
N ALA A 20 2.79 6.21 -1.69
CA ALA A 20 1.64 7.04 -1.30
C ALA A 20 0.97 6.50 -0.04
N VAL A 21 0.68 5.21 0.01
CA VAL A 21 0.04 4.59 1.17
C VAL A 21 0.96 4.63 2.38
N ALA A 22 2.19 4.18 2.24
CA ALA A 22 3.12 4.08 3.37
C ALA A 22 3.46 5.46 3.94
N ALA A 23 3.74 6.44 3.08
CA ALA A 23 4.12 7.78 3.51
C ALA A 23 2.97 8.52 4.19
N ALA A 24 1.73 8.19 3.87
CA ALA A 24 0.58 8.77 4.56
C ALA A 24 0.61 8.48 6.07
N PHE A 25 1.29 7.40 6.49
CA PHE A 25 1.42 7.01 7.89
C PHE A 25 2.80 7.34 8.48
N SER A 26 3.59 8.19 7.83
CA SER A 26 4.96 8.52 8.28
C SER A 26 5.00 8.97 9.74
N GLU A 27 4.06 9.81 10.14
CA GLU A 27 3.99 10.33 11.52
C GLU A 27 3.80 9.18 12.51
N GLU A 28 2.87 8.27 12.23
CA GLU A 28 2.60 7.11 13.07
C GLU A 28 3.80 6.18 13.15
N LEU A 29 4.57 6.10 12.06
CA LEU A 29 5.79 5.28 12.01
C LEU A 29 6.98 5.92 12.71
N GLY A 30 6.89 7.21 13.03
CA GLY A 30 8.02 7.95 13.61
C GLY A 30 9.15 8.17 12.63
N LEU A 31 8.86 8.19 11.34
CA LEU A 31 9.84 8.36 10.26
C LEU A 31 9.48 9.59 9.43
N THR A 32 10.46 10.13 8.73
CA THR A 32 10.19 11.22 7.78
C THR A 32 9.54 10.64 6.52
N GLU A 33 8.77 11.47 5.82
CA GLU A 33 8.18 11.08 4.55
C GLU A 33 9.26 10.62 3.57
N SER A 34 10.39 11.33 3.51
CA SER A 34 11.52 10.97 2.65
C SER A 34 12.06 9.57 2.95
N GLN A 35 12.18 9.21 4.22
CA GLN A 35 12.65 7.89 4.62
C GLN A 35 11.67 6.80 4.16
N VAL A 36 10.38 7.01 4.40
CA VAL A 36 9.35 6.02 4.08
C VAL A 36 9.25 5.79 2.57
N VAL A 37 9.20 6.87 1.77
CA VAL A 37 9.07 6.69 0.32
C VAL A 37 10.28 5.97 -0.28
N LYS A 38 11.47 6.20 0.28
CA LYS A 38 12.66 5.48 -0.16
C LYS A 38 12.57 3.99 0.18
N MET A 39 12.11 3.66 1.38
CA MET A 39 12.05 2.27 1.87
C MET A 39 11.09 1.41 1.05
N VAL A 40 10.04 1.98 0.48
CA VAL A 40 9.03 1.22 -0.26
C VAL A 40 9.04 1.50 -1.76
N SER A 41 10.05 2.21 -2.24
CA SER A 41 10.11 2.64 -3.64
C SER A 41 10.07 1.48 -4.64
N ALA A 42 10.60 0.31 -4.29
CA ALA A 42 10.62 -0.86 -5.18
C ALA A 42 9.24 -1.50 -5.39
N PHE A 43 8.26 -1.20 -4.54
CA PHE A 43 6.99 -1.92 -4.55
C PHE A 43 5.91 -1.29 -5.43
N GLY A 44 6.19 -0.14 -6.04
CA GLY A 44 5.27 0.49 -6.99
C GLY A 44 5.09 -0.35 -8.25
N GLY A 45 3.90 -0.26 -8.86
CA GLY A 45 3.62 -0.99 -10.09
C GLY A 45 3.52 -2.50 -9.91
N GLY A 46 3.18 -2.96 -8.72
CA GLY A 46 3.10 -4.38 -8.42
C GLY A 46 4.48 -5.02 -8.35
N MET A 47 5.38 -4.42 -7.60
CA MET A 47 6.79 -4.78 -7.44
C MET A 47 7.60 -4.46 -8.70
N GLY A 48 7.98 -3.18 -8.83
CA GLY A 48 8.84 -2.73 -9.93
C GLY A 48 8.24 -2.97 -11.31
N ARG A 49 6.93 -2.83 -11.43
CA ARG A 49 6.13 -3.04 -12.65
C ARG A 49 6.06 -4.50 -13.13
N LEU A 50 6.37 -5.45 -12.25
CA LEU A 50 6.13 -6.87 -12.51
C LEU A 50 4.63 -7.21 -12.49
N ARG A 51 3.80 -6.29 -12.00
CA ARG A 51 2.34 -6.43 -11.96
C ARG A 51 1.87 -7.59 -11.09
N GLU A 52 2.62 -7.86 -10.04
CA GLU A 52 2.26 -8.81 -9.00
C GLU A 52 1.34 -8.13 -7.96
N VAL A 53 1.62 -8.20 -6.68
CA VAL A 53 0.77 -7.60 -5.66
C VAL A 53 0.70 -6.08 -5.83
N CYS A 54 -0.51 -5.54 -5.79
CA CYS A 54 -0.74 -4.09 -5.90
C CYS A 54 0.11 -3.32 -4.89
N GLY A 55 0.77 -2.23 -5.36
CA GLY A 55 1.61 -1.40 -4.51
C GLY A 55 0.86 -0.81 -3.31
N ALA A 56 -0.43 -0.51 -3.46
CA ALA A 56 -1.24 -0.03 -2.35
C ALA A 56 -1.35 -1.09 -1.24
N VAL A 57 -1.47 -2.36 -1.61
CA VAL A 57 -1.49 -3.46 -0.64
C VAL A 57 -0.12 -3.59 0.01
N SER A 58 0.97 -3.57 -0.77
CA SER A 58 2.33 -3.65 -0.23
C SER A 58 2.63 -2.51 0.74
N GLY A 59 2.21 -1.29 0.39
CA GLY A 59 2.37 -0.13 1.28
C GLY A 59 1.59 -0.28 2.57
N MET A 60 0.35 -0.76 2.49
CA MET A 60 -0.49 -1.04 3.65
C MET A 60 0.18 -2.08 4.56
N LEU A 61 0.71 -3.16 3.99
CA LEU A 61 1.38 -4.21 4.74
C LEU A 61 2.71 -3.74 5.34
N PHE A 62 3.40 -2.81 4.68
CA PHE A 62 4.58 -2.18 5.25
C PHE A 62 4.23 -1.43 6.54
N VAL A 63 3.14 -0.68 6.53
CA VAL A 63 2.65 0.03 7.73
C VAL A 63 2.29 -0.98 8.82
N LEU A 64 1.55 -2.03 8.46
CA LEU A 64 1.19 -3.09 9.40
C LEU A 64 2.43 -3.70 10.05
N SER A 65 3.41 -4.10 9.24
CA SER A 65 4.64 -4.72 9.75
C SER A 65 5.43 -3.78 10.64
N SER A 66 5.50 -2.50 10.27
CA SER A 66 6.26 -1.51 11.05
C SER A 66 5.65 -1.29 12.43
N LEU A 67 4.33 -1.38 12.56
CA LEU A 67 3.62 -1.11 13.81
C LEU A 67 3.32 -2.35 14.64
N TYR A 68 3.13 -3.50 13.99
CA TYR A 68 2.69 -4.75 14.65
C TYR A 68 3.60 -5.94 14.37
N GLY A 69 4.72 -5.73 13.66
CA GLY A 69 5.61 -6.80 13.26
C GLY A 69 6.31 -7.49 14.44
N TYR A 70 6.76 -8.70 14.20
CA TYR A 70 7.57 -9.47 15.17
C TYR A 70 9.04 -9.41 14.74
N ASP A 71 9.95 -9.55 15.73
CA ASP A 71 11.39 -9.45 15.48
C ASP A 71 12.20 -10.59 16.08
N THR A 72 11.55 -11.56 16.72
CA THR A 72 12.25 -12.65 17.42
C THR A 72 12.11 -13.95 16.64
N PRO A 73 13.22 -14.54 16.16
CA PRO A 73 13.17 -15.84 15.51
C PRO A 73 12.60 -16.90 16.46
N GLY A 74 11.72 -17.74 15.96
CA GLY A 74 11.07 -18.78 16.75
C GLY A 74 9.83 -18.35 17.50
N ASP A 75 9.47 -17.07 17.43
CA ASP A 75 8.22 -16.56 18.01
C ASP A 75 7.07 -16.86 17.04
N ASP A 76 6.66 -18.13 16.99
CA ASP A 76 5.66 -18.60 16.04
C ASP A 76 4.27 -18.04 16.34
N GLU A 77 3.98 -17.71 17.59
CA GLU A 77 2.68 -17.14 17.97
C GLU A 77 2.51 -15.73 17.40
N SER A 78 3.52 -14.87 17.55
CA SER A 78 3.49 -13.52 17.00
C SER A 78 3.45 -13.54 15.47
N LYS A 79 4.19 -14.46 14.86
CA LYS A 79 4.19 -14.66 13.41
C LYS A 79 2.81 -15.05 12.92
N LYS A 80 2.15 -15.98 13.61
CA LYS A 80 0.80 -16.43 13.28
C LYS A 80 -0.21 -15.27 13.34
N VAL A 81 -0.13 -14.47 14.41
CA VAL A 81 -1.00 -13.31 14.58
C VAL A 81 -0.82 -12.31 13.41
N LEU A 82 0.43 -11.97 13.11
CA LEU A 82 0.72 -11.04 12.02
C LEU A 82 0.23 -11.56 10.68
N TYR A 83 0.50 -12.83 10.38
CA TYR A 83 0.06 -13.43 9.10
C TYR A 83 -1.46 -13.44 8.98
N GLY A 84 -2.17 -13.66 10.07
CA GLY A 84 -3.63 -13.55 10.11
C GLY A 84 -4.11 -12.13 9.80
N GLN A 85 -3.41 -11.14 10.33
CA GLN A 85 -3.73 -9.73 10.07
C GLN A 85 -3.46 -9.35 8.61
N VAL A 86 -2.37 -9.87 8.02
CA VAL A 86 -2.08 -9.69 6.59
C VAL A 86 -3.23 -10.25 5.75
N GLN A 87 -3.67 -11.46 6.06
CA GLN A 87 -4.75 -12.12 5.31
C GLN A 87 -6.06 -11.38 5.45
N GLU A 88 -6.35 -10.86 6.64
CA GLU A 88 -7.56 -10.06 6.90
C GLU A 88 -7.58 -8.78 6.07
N LEU A 89 -6.47 -8.02 6.07
CA LEU A 89 -6.38 -6.79 5.31
C LEU A 89 -6.39 -7.05 3.80
N ALA A 90 -5.70 -8.09 3.35
CA ALA A 90 -5.70 -8.47 1.93
C ALA A 90 -7.10 -8.88 1.47
N ALA A 91 -7.82 -9.63 2.29
CA ALA A 91 -9.20 -10.03 1.98
C ALA A 91 -10.14 -8.83 1.91
N ALA A 92 -9.98 -7.86 2.82
CA ALA A 92 -10.78 -6.63 2.80
C ALA A 92 -10.51 -5.79 1.55
N PHE A 93 -9.26 -5.70 1.14
CA PHE A 93 -8.89 -5.00 -0.10
C PHE A 93 -9.49 -5.71 -1.33
N ARG A 94 -9.39 -7.04 -1.36
CA ARG A 94 -9.96 -7.85 -2.45
C ARG A 94 -11.47 -7.68 -2.52
N GLU A 95 -12.14 -7.65 -1.39
CA GLU A 95 -13.60 -7.45 -1.35
C GLU A 95 -13.97 -6.08 -1.92
N ALA A 96 -13.20 -5.04 -1.61
CA ALA A 96 -13.47 -3.68 -2.08
C ALA A 96 -13.13 -3.49 -3.56
N ASN A 97 -12.10 -4.18 -4.09
CA ASN A 97 -11.55 -3.89 -5.41
C ASN A 97 -11.51 -5.10 -6.35
N GLY A 98 -11.87 -6.29 -5.88
CA GLY A 98 -11.96 -7.50 -6.69
C GLY A 98 -10.74 -8.41 -6.64
N THR A 99 -9.55 -7.86 -6.45
CA THR A 99 -8.29 -8.60 -6.40
C THR A 99 -7.21 -7.77 -5.72
N ILE A 100 -6.12 -8.41 -5.30
CA ILE A 100 -4.93 -7.71 -4.80
C ILE A 100 -3.81 -7.68 -5.84
N ILE A 101 -4.03 -8.23 -7.03
CA ILE A 101 -2.98 -8.43 -8.05
C ILE A 101 -3.03 -7.28 -9.05
N CYS A 102 -1.91 -6.58 -9.20
CA CYS A 102 -1.82 -5.38 -10.03
C CYS A 102 -2.27 -5.62 -11.47
N ARG A 103 -1.82 -6.70 -12.12
CA ARG A 103 -2.19 -6.97 -13.52
C ARG A 103 -3.69 -7.23 -13.70
N GLU A 104 -4.36 -7.70 -12.65
CA GLU A 104 -5.80 -7.93 -12.70
C GLU A 104 -6.60 -6.65 -12.44
N LEU A 105 -5.99 -5.68 -11.78
CA LEU A 105 -6.61 -4.39 -11.49
C LEU A 105 -6.50 -3.41 -12.66
N LEU A 106 -5.52 -3.59 -13.56
CA LEU A 106 -5.26 -2.69 -14.68
C LEU A 106 -5.77 -3.29 -15.99
N ASP A 107 -6.29 -2.45 -16.90
CA ASP A 107 -6.79 -2.90 -18.18
C ASP A 107 -5.64 -3.32 -19.12
N HIS A 108 -4.56 -2.56 -19.13
CA HIS A 108 -3.45 -2.80 -20.05
C HIS A 108 -2.12 -2.74 -19.30
N PRO A 109 -1.83 -3.78 -18.46
CA PRO A 109 -0.60 -3.77 -17.68
C PRO A 109 0.63 -3.97 -18.58
N SER A 110 1.66 -3.16 -18.34
CA SER A 110 2.96 -3.28 -19.00
C SER A 110 4.04 -3.56 -17.98
N THR A 111 4.97 -4.45 -18.29
CA THR A 111 6.13 -4.76 -17.46
C THR A 111 7.39 -4.00 -17.87
N ASP A 112 7.28 -3.10 -18.84
CA ASP A 112 8.37 -2.20 -19.20
C ASP A 112 8.81 -1.42 -17.96
N PRO A 113 10.11 -1.43 -17.58
CA PRO A 113 10.56 -0.73 -16.36
C PRO A 113 10.50 0.78 -16.47
N ASN A 114 10.32 1.35 -17.66
CA ASN A 114 10.20 2.80 -17.80
C ASN A 114 8.88 3.29 -17.18
N PRO A 115 8.93 4.26 -16.26
CA PRO A 115 7.70 4.77 -15.64
C PRO A 115 6.81 5.48 -16.66
N SER A 116 5.49 5.36 -16.45
CA SER A 116 4.52 6.07 -17.27
C SER A 116 4.54 7.57 -16.92
N PRO A 117 4.46 8.46 -17.90
CA PRO A 117 4.35 9.90 -17.62
C PRO A 117 3.11 10.20 -16.76
N ARG A 118 3.28 11.06 -15.76
CA ARG A 118 2.21 11.45 -14.86
C ARG A 118 1.45 12.64 -15.44
N THR A 119 0.59 12.35 -16.41
CA THR A 119 -0.24 13.35 -17.10
C THR A 119 -1.69 13.26 -16.60
N ALA A 120 -2.51 14.26 -16.98
CA ALA A 120 -3.93 14.21 -16.67
C ALA A 120 -4.59 12.96 -17.28
N GLU A 121 -4.16 12.57 -18.47
CA GLU A 121 -4.66 11.35 -19.13
C GLU A 121 -4.31 10.10 -18.33
N PHE A 122 -3.08 10.02 -17.81
CA PHE A 122 -2.67 8.91 -16.95
C PHE A 122 -3.61 8.76 -15.77
N TYR A 123 -3.86 9.85 -15.03
CA TYR A 123 -4.72 9.80 -13.84
C TYR A 123 -6.18 9.51 -14.21
N ALA A 124 -6.63 9.93 -15.39
CA ALA A 124 -8.01 9.67 -15.81
C ALA A 124 -8.29 8.20 -16.09
N VAL A 125 -7.29 7.43 -16.58
CA VAL A 125 -7.49 6.03 -16.96
C VAL A 125 -6.96 5.03 -15.93
N ARG A 126 -6.13 5.47 -14.97
CA ARG A 126 -5.56 4.60 -13.94
C ARG A 126 -6.41 4.67 -12.66
N PRO A 127 -6.94 3.54 -12.18
CA PRO A 127 -7.74 3.52 -10.96
C PRO A 127 -6.91 3.53 -9.67
N CYS A 128 -5.60 3.72 -9.76
CA CYS A 128 -4.67 3.58 -8.64
C CYS A 128 -4.96 4.54 -7.48
N ALA A 129 -5.46 5.75 -7.75
CA ALA A 129 -5.83 6.70 -6.70
C ALA A 129 -6.92 6.11 -5.79
N ARG A 130 -7.88 5.39 -6.37
CA ARG A 130 -8.93 4.69 -5.61
C ARG A 130 -8.34 3.57 -4.76
N PHE A 131 -7.36 2.85 -5.28
CA PHE A 131 -6.74 1.74 -4.55
C PHE A 131 -5.93 2.24 -3.35
N VAL A 132 -5.18 3.35 -3.52
CA VAL A 132 -4.44 3.92 -2.39
C VAL A 132 -5.38 4.51 -1.35
N LEU A 133 -6.49 5.13 -1.77
CA LEU A 133 -7.53 5.60 -0.87
C LEU A 133 -8.08 4.44 -0.04
N THR A 134 -8.46 3.35 -0.70
CA THR A 134 -8.99 2.14 -0.03
C THR A 134 -7.99 1.59 0.97
N ALA A 135 -6.73 1.44 0.58
CA ALA A 135 -5.71 0.89 1.46
C ALA A 135 -5.50 1.77 2.70
N GLY A 136 -5.47 3.08 2.53
CA GLY A 136 -5.34 4.01 3.64
C GLY A 136 -6.53 3.94 4.60
N GLU A 137 -7.73 3.84 4.06
CA GLU A 137 -8.96 3.71 4.87
C GLU A 137 -9.00 2.38 5.63
N LEU A 138 -8.60 1.30 4.99
CA LEU A 138 -8.55 -0.02 5.64
C LEU A 138 -7.54 -0.03 6.78
N MET A 139 -6.38 0.61 6.58
CA MET A 139 -5.38 0.69 7.63
C MET A 139 -5.84 1.59 8.78
N ASP A 140 -6.53 2.69 8.48
CA ASP A 140 -7.13 3.54 9.51
C ASP A 140 -8.11 2.76 10.39
N ARG A 141 -8.98 1.98 9.75
CA ARG A 141 -9.94 1.14 10.46
C ARG A 141 -9.23 0.09 11.30
N PHE A 142 -8.20 -0.53 10.75
CA PHE A 142 -7.41 -1.52 11.46
C PHE A 142 -6.79 -0.93 12.74
N LEU A 143 -6.20 0.27 12.63
CA LEU A 143 -5.61 0.96 13.77
C LEU A 143 -6.64 1.30 14.86
N GLU A 144 -7.86 1.67 14.48
CA GLU A 144 -8.94 1.93 15.41
C GLU A 144 -9.37 0.66 16.15
N GLU A 145 -9.40 -0.47 15.45
CA GLU A 145 -9.81 -1.76 16.00
C GLU A 145 -8.71 -2.44 16.81
N HIS A 146 -7.46 -2.04 16.61
CA HIS A 146 -6.30 -2.64 17.25
C HIS A 146 -5.42 -1.55 17.89
N PRO A 147 -5.88 -0.89 18.97
CA PRO A 147 -5.09 0.16 19.60
C PRO A 147 -3.74 -0.37 20.11
N ARG A 148 -2.70 0.47 20.03
CA ARG A 148 -1.34 0.12 20.44
C ARG A 148 -1.02 0.64 21.82
#